data_e147e4efd8e1083a063fc40699ec61af
#
_entry.id   e147e4efd8e1083a063fc40699ec61af
#
_cell.length_a   1.000
_cell.length_b   1.000
_cell.length_c   1.000
_cell.angle_alpha   90.00
_cell.angle_beta   90.00
_cell.angle_gamma   90.00
#
_symmetry.space_group_name_H-M   'P 1'
#
loop_
_entity.id
_entity.type
_entity.pdbx_description
1 polymer ?
#
loop_
_entity_poly.entity_id
_entity_poly.type
_entity_poly.pdbx_seq_one_letter_code
_entity_poly.pdbx_strand_id
1 'polypeptide(L)'
;MTSRFACSPLRIFALAAVLLVAATAPGSASADLTARAVIDRIKAHVGIPWTEPTVDTFKAGDPDTPVTGIAVTMMATFDVIQRAAAENRNLVITHEPTFYSHQDETSELEQEHDALYKAKADFIAAHHMIVWRFHDHWHRMTPDGIMTGMVRALAWGSYARAGDPGIFRMPETTLGDLSASIKQKLDAHTLRVVGDPEMKVTGVGLAPGFAGSSINRHVLQRPDVQVEVIGEAHEWEIVEYAADANTANLGKALIVIGHIPSEQAGMQECVRWLKTFVSEVPIALVPAKQPFWEREGNRK
;
A
#
# COMPACT_ATOMS: atom_id res chain seq x y z
N MET A 1 -35.36 93.20 48.56
CA MET A 1 -34.46 92.68 47.49
C MET A 1 -34.38 91.20 47.73
N THR A 2 -35.15 90.42 47.05
CA THR A 2 -35.42 89.01 47.35
C THR A 2 -35.01 88.21 46.18
N SER A 3 -34.01 87.34 46.39
CA SER A 3 -33.49 86.35 45.42
C SER A 3 -34.24 85.04 45.65
N ARG A 4 -34.93 84.54 44.62
CA ARG A 4 -35.62 83.22 44.62
C ARG A 4 -34.68 82.20 44.02
N PHE A 5 -34.31 81.15 44.79
CA PHE A 5 -33.68 79.94 44.29
C PHE A 5 -34.72 79.01 43.74
N ALA A 6 -34.54 78.57 42.48
CA ALA A 6 -35.35 77.55 41.85
C ALA A 6 -34.65 76.21 41.98
N CYS A 7 -35.37 75.25 42.54
CA CYS A 7 -34.89 73.85 42.71
C CYS A 7 -35.32 73.03 41.49
N SER A 8 -34.35 72.41 40.75
CA SER A 8 -34.63 71.50 39.65
C SER A 8 -34.60 70.03 40.14
N PRO A 9 -35.53 69.17 39.67
CA PRO A 9 -35.60 67.81 40.11
C PRO A 9 -34.61 66.93 39.34
N LEU A 10 -33.86 66.11 40.06
CA LEU A 10 -32.94 65.11 39.61
C LEU A 10 -33.70 63.93 38.98
N ARG A 11 -33.53 63.71 37.69
CA ARG A 11 -34.05 62.52 36.99
C ARG A 11 -33.08 61.36 37.15
N ILE A 12 -33.49 60.28 37.84
CA ILE A 12 -32.79 59.03 37.98
C ILE A 12 -33.09 58.17 36.73
N PHE A 13 -32.09 57.93 35.90
CA PHE A 13 -32.21 56.97 34.85
C PHE A 13 -31.81 55.57 35.40
N ALA A 14 -32.79 54.69 35.46
CA ALA A 14 -32.53 53.27 35.76
C ALA A 14 -32.01 52.60 34.52
N LEU A 15 -30.73 52.13 34.54
CA LEU A 15 -30.13 51.36 33.50
C LEU A 15 -30.52 49.87 33.71
N ALA A 16 -31.41 49.35 32.87
CA ALA A 16 -31.71 47.92 32.84
C ALA A 16 -30.60 47.18 32.07
N ALA A 17 -29.75 46.43 32.77
CA ALA A 17 -28.76 45.53 32.16
C ALA A 17 -29.48 44.26 31.69
N VAL A 18 -29.63 44.10 30.36
CA VAL A 18 -30.07 42.82 29.75
C VAL A 18 -28.89 41.87 29.72
N LEU A 19 -28.89 40.86 30.58
CA LEU A 19 -27.97 39.75 30.50
C LEU A 19 -28.38 38.85 29.31
N LEU A 20 -27.61 38.92 28.23
CA LEU A 20 -27.70 37.99 27.12
C LEU A 20 -27.00 36.69 27.52
N VAL A 21 -27.74 35.67 27.95
CA VAL A 21 -27.23 34.32 28.16
C VAL A 21 -27.07 33.69 26.77
N ALA A 22 -25.83 33.68 26.26
CA ALA A 22 -25.49 32.90 25.08
C ALA A 22 -25.60 31.41 25.43
N ALA A 23 -26.64 30.76 24.97
CA ALA A 23 -26.77 29.31 25.01
C ALA A 23 -25.72 28.73 24.04
N THR A 24 -24.61 28.24 24.58
CA THR A 24 -23.69 27.39 23.82
C THR A 24 -24.41 26.08 23.53
N ALA A 25 -24.83 25.88 22.27
CA ALA A 25 -25.28 24.58 21.80
C ALA A 25 -24.15 23.56 22.07
N PRO A 26 -24.47 22.38 22.62
CA PRO A 26 -23.44 21.33 22.72
C PRO A 26 -22.97 21.05 21.31
N GLY A 27 -21.68 21.31 21.04
CA GLY A 27 -21.03 20.87 19.82
C GLY A 27 -21.27 19.38 19.68
N SER A 28 -21.87 18.96 18.58
CA SER A 28 -21.98 17.53 18.25
C SER A 28 -20.57 16.97 18.28
N ALA A 29 -20.23 16.19 19.30
CA ALA A 29 -18.98 15.44 19.30
C ALA A 29 -19.00 14.60 18.02
N SER A 30 -18.12 14.90 17.09
CA SER A 30 -17.91 14.02 15.93
C SER A 30 -17.55 12.66 16.52
N ALA A 31 -18.38 11.65 16.22
CA ALA A 31 -18.05 10.30 16.65
C ALA A 31 -16.64 9.97 16.13
N ASP A 32 -15.79 9.48 17.03
CA ASP A 32 -14.41 9.13 16.67
C ASP A 32 -14.42 8.18 15.47
N LEU A 33 -13.53 8.43 14.49
CA LEU A 33 -13.40 7.60 13.31
C LEU A 33 -12.84 6.24 13.73
N THR A 34 -13.65 5.17 13.68
CA THR A 34 -13.20 3.81 14.01
C THR A 34 -12.55 3.13 12.81
N ALA A 35 -11.76 2.08 13.08
CA ALA A 35 -11.17 1.27 11.99
C ALA A 35 -12.28 0.70 11.09
N ARG A 36 -13.37 0.17 11.67
CA ARG A 36 -14.55 -0.29 10.92
C ARG A 36 -15.09 0.80 9.98
N ALA A 37 -15.27 2.01 10.47
CA ALA A 37 -15.77 3.12 9.65
C ALA A 37 -14.82 3.46 8.48
N VAL A 38 -13.50 3.37 8.67
CA VAL A 38 -12.53 3.51 7.57
C VAL A 38 -12.71 2.41 6.54
N ILE A 39 -12.83 1.15 6.96
CA ILE A 39 -12.98 0.00 6.06
C ILE A 39 -14.33 0.08 5.30
N ASP A 40 -15.41 0.50 5.95
CA ASP A 40 -16.69 0.69 5.29
C ASP A 40 -16.61 1.77 4.20
N ARG A 41 -15.85 2.85 4.43
CA ARG A 41 -15.57 3.85 3.39
C ARG A 41 -14.74 3.26 2.24
N ILE A 42 -13.73 2.44 2.53
CA ILE A 42 -12.96 1.75 1.50
C ILE A 42 -13.88 0.90 0.63
N LYS A 43 -14.73 0.07 1.24
CA LYS A 43 -15.71 -0.76 0.54
C LYS A 43 -16.66 0.06 -0.34
N ALA A 44 -17.08 1.23 0.13
CA ALA A 44 -17.94 2.13 -0.63
C ALA A 44 -17.23 2.82 -1.81
N HIS A 45 -15.90 3.00 -1.76
CA HIS A 45 -15.13 3.74 -2.76
C HIS A 45 -14.34 2.84 -3.72
N VAL A 46 -14.27 1.52 -3.47
CA VAL A 46 -13.51 0.59 -4.32
C VAL A 46 -14.06 0.49 -5.75
N GLY A 47 -15.32 0.88 -5.97
CA GLY A 47 -15.92 1.00 -7.30
C GLY A 47 -16.28 -0.33 -7.99
N ILE A 48 -16.12 -1.45 -7.28
CA ILE A 48 -16.48 -2.80 -7.73
C ILE A 48 -17.32 -3.50 -6.65
N PRO A 49 -18.12 -4.52 -6.98
CA PRO A 49 -18.83 -5.30 -5.98
C PRO A 49 -17.87 -5.95 -4.98
N TRP A 50 -18.15 -5.78 -3.70
CA TRP A 50 -17.44 -6.53 -2.65
C TRP A 50 -17.89 -7.99 -2.69
N THR A 51 -16.96 -8.92 -2.70
CA THR A 51 -17.24 -10.36 -2.82
C THR A 51 -16.51 -11.16 -1.76
N GLU A 52 -17.14 -12.25 -1.33
CA GLU A 52 -16.60 -13.24 -0.41
C GLU A 52 -16.51 -14.61 -1.09
N PRO A 53 -15.59 -15.51 -0.74
CA PRO A 53 -14.54 -15.28 0.27
C PRO A 53 -13.45 -14.32 -0.23
N THR A 54 -12.79 -13.61 0.72
CA THR A 54 -11.67 -12.71 0.42
C THR A 54 -10.68 -12.69 1.59
N VAL A 55 -9.41 -12.36 1.28
CA VAL A 55 -8.39 -12.12 2.30
C VAL A 55 -8.46 -10.69 2.89
N ASP A 56 -9.31 -9.82 2.33
CA ASP A 56 -9.48 -8.41 2.75
C ASP A 56 -10.30 -8.31 4.03
N THR A 57 -9.71 -8.78 5.13
CA THR A 57 -10.33 -8.87 6.45
C THR A 57 -9.43 -8.29 7.54
N PHE A 58 -9.99 -8.04 8.72
CA PHE A 58 -9.20 -7.73 9.90
C PHE A 58 -8.35 -8.93 10.29
N LYS A 59 -7.06 -8.71 10.51
CA LYS A 59 -6.08 -9.73 10.89
C LYS A 59 -5.70 -9.65 12.35
N ALA A 60 -5.81 -8.46 12.95
CA ALA A 60 -5.55 -8.23 14.36
C ALA A 60 -6.22 -6.95 14.85
N GLY A 61 -6.45 -6.85 16.17
CA GLY A 61 -7.03 -5.68 16.83
C GLY A 61 -8.56 -5.65 16.78
N ASP A 62 -9.14 -4.69 17.52
CA ASP A 62 -10.57 -4.48 17.58
C ASP A 62 -11.00 -3.47 16.49
N PRO A 63 -11.88 -3.85 15.55
CA PRO A 63 -12.39 -2.96 14.51
C PRO A 63 -13.06 -1.68 15.00
N ASP A 64 -13.58 -1.67 16.21
CA ASP A 64 -14.30 -0.52 16.77
C ASP A 64 -13.36 0.45 17.52
N THR A 65 -12.05 0.17 17.53
CA THR A 65 -11.04 1.08 18.10
C THR A 65 -10.99 2.40 17.30
N PRO A 66 -10.98 3.57 17.99
CA PRO A 66 -10.74 4.86 17.36
C PRO A 66 -9.37 4.90 16.65
N VAL A 67 -9.36 5.43 15.43
CA VAL A 67 -8.16 5.55 14.60
C VAL A 67 -7.47 6.88 14.89
N THR A 68 -6.18 6.81 15.27
CA THR A 68 -5.33 7.99 15.48
C THR A 68 -4.51 8.36 14.25
N GLY A 69 -4.28 7.39 13.36
CA GLY A 69 -3.59 7.54 12.09
C GLY A 69 -3.55 6.23 11.33
N ILE A 70 -3.35 6.31 10.02
CA ILE A 70 -3.33 5.17 9.12
C ILE A 70 -1.92 4.99 8.54
N ALA A 71 -1.35 3.81 8.78
CA ALA A 71 -0.15 3.32 8.11
C ALA A 71 -0.57 2.42 6.94
N VAL A 72 -0.20 2.77 5.72
CA VAL A 72 -0.38 1.92 4.54
C VAL A 72 0.95 1.27 4.23
N THR A 73 0.95 -0.03 3.97
CA THR A 73 2.18 -0.78 3.72
C THR A 73 1.97 -1.90 2.70
N MET A 74 3.04 -2.31 2.04
CA MET A 74 3.00 -3.51 1.20
C MET A 74 2.91 -4.78 2.07
N MET A 75 3.65 -4.84 3.17
CA MET A 75 3.67 -5.99 4.08
C MET A 75 3.77 -5.51 5.54
N ALA A 76 2.85 -5.97 6.40
CA ALA A 76 2.85 -5.64 7.82
C ALA A 76 3.93 -6.44 8.59
N THR A 77 5.20 -6.21 8.24
CA THR A 77 6.33 -6.80 8.97
C THR A 77 6.37 -6.29 10.41
N PHE A 78 7.08 -6.98 11.31
CA PHE A 78 7.17 -6.52 12.69
C PHE A 78 7.82 -5.12 12.79
N ASP A 79 8.86 -4.84 11.99
CA ASP A 79 9.45 -3.50 11.87
C ASP A 79 8.45 -2.43 11.40
N VAL A 80 7.59 -2.75 10.43
CA VAL A 80 6.54 -1.82 9.96
C VAL A 80 5.55 -1.51 11.08
N ILE A 81 5.09 -2.54 11.81
CA ILE A 81 4.14 -2.38 12.92
C ILE A 81 4.75 -1.52 14.02
N GLN A 82 6.02 -1.75 14.39
CA GLN A 82 6.72 -0.95 15.38
C GLN A 82 6.87 0.52 14.96
N ARG A 83 7.22 0.78 13.70
CA ARG A 83 7.32 2.15 13.18
C ARG A 83 5.96 2.85 13.10
N ALA A 84 4.92 2.13 12.69
CA ALA A 84 3.55 2.67 12.65
C ALA A 84 3.09 3.09 14.06
N ALA A 85 3.33 2.25 15.07
CA ALA A 85 3.04 2.57 16.47
C ALA A 85 3.83 3.80 16.96
N ALA A 86 5.12 3.86 16.67
CA ALA A 86 5.99 4.99 17.05
C ALA A 86 5.55 6.32 16.42
N GLU A 87 4.88 6.27 15.27
CA GLU A 87 4.33 7.43 14.56
C GLU A 87 2.84 7.70 14.89
N ASN A 88 2.30 7.05 15.93
CA ASN A 88 0.91 7.15 16.36
C ASN A 88 -0.11 6.82 15.24
N ARG A 89 0.20 5.82 14.41
CA ARG A 89 -0.69 5.26 13.37
C ARG A 89 -1.13 3.88 13.81
N ASN A 90 -2.27 3.82 14.46
CA ASN A 90 -2.76 2.56 15.03
C ASN A 90 -3.54 1.68 14.05
N LEU A 91 -4.01 2.19 12.90
CA LEU A 91 -4.58 1.37 11.84
C LEU A 91 -3.52 1.09 10.76
N VAL A 92 -3.15 -0.19 10.60
CA VAL A 92 -2.26 -0.66 9.53
C VAL A 92 -3.10 -1.28 8.43
N ILE A 93 -3.04 -0.69 7.23
CA ILE A 93 -3.62 -1.26 6.01
C ILE A 93 -2.48 -1.91 5.23
N THR A 94 -2.46 -3.24 5.20
CA THR A 94 -1.41 -4.03 4.55
C THR A 94 -1.92 -4.71 3.29
N HIS A 95 -1.07 -4.82 2.27
CA HIS A 95 -1.41 -5.56 1.07
C HIS A 95 -1.18 -7.06 1.26
N GLU A 96 -0.03 -7.44 1.74
CA GLU A 96 0.39 -8.82 1.95
C GLU A 96 0.15 -9.30 3.40
N PRO A 97 0.23 -10.63 3.66
CA PRO A 97 -0.07 -11.21 4.96
C PRO A 97 0.69 -10.61 6.12
N THR A 98 0.06 -10.68 7.28
CA THR A 98 0.65 -10.30 8.56
C THR A 98 1.38 -11.48 9.22
N PHE A 99 0.84 -12.70 9.10
CA PHE A 99 1.26 -13.88 9.85
C PHE A 99 1.69 -15.07 8.95
N TYR A 100 2.57 -14.83 7.99
CA TYR A 100 3.41 -15.82 7.27
C TYR A 100 2.66 -16.87 6.42
N SER A 101 1.35 -16.75 6.24
CA SER A 101 0.59 -17.58 5.29
C SER A 101 -0.35 -16.73 4.47
N HIS A 102 -0.71 -17.17 3.25
CA HIS A 102 -1.57 -16.38 2.37
C HIS A 102 -2.94 -16.06 2.99
N GLN A 103 -3.48 -16.95 3.80
CA GLN A 103 -4.76 -16.74 4.49
C GLN A 103 -4.61 -16.05 5.87
N ASP A 104 -3.39 -15.79 6.33
CA ASP A 104 -3.08 -15.36 7.68
C ASP A 104 -3.56 -16.37 8.75
N GLU A 105 -3.48 -17.67 8.42
CA GLU A 105 -3.79 -18.75 9.38
C GLU A 105 -2.73 -18.80 10.48
N THR A 106 -3.17 -18.70 11.72
CA THR A 106 -2.30 -18.65 12.91
C THR A 106 -2.33 -19.90 13.78
N SER A 107 -3.26 -20.82 13.50
CA SER A 107 -3.51 -22.00 14.34
C SER A 107 -2.28 -22.89 14.57
N GLU A 108 -1.44 -23.08 13.54
CA GLU A 108 -0.20 -23.85 13.64
C GLU A 108 0.83 -23.11 14.52
N LEU A 109 1.03 -21.80 14.29
CA LEU A 109 1.93 -20.96 15.08
C LEU A 109 1.53 -20.91 16.56
N GLU A 110 0.23 -20.91 16.84
CA GLU A 110 -0.31 -20.94 18.21
C GLU A 110 -0.06 -22.30 18.89
N GLN A 111 -0.29 -23.40 18.17
CA GLN A 111 -0.05 -24.75 18.68
C GLN A 111 1.44 -25.01 18.93
N GLU A 112 2.32 -24.50 18.08
CA GLU A 112 3.77 -24.59 18.23
C GLU A 112 4.35 -23.62 19.27
N HIS A 113 3.53 -22.73 19.82
CA HIS A 113 3.97 -21.63 20.69
C HIS A 113 5.08 -20.79 20.05
N ASP A 114 4.93 -20.48 18.77
CA ASP A 114 5.93 -19.73 18.00
C ASP A 114 6.25 -18.39 18.67
N ALA A 115 7.51 -18.21 19.04
CA ALA A 115 7.95 -17.05 19.81
C ALA A 115 7.86 -15.74 19.02
N LEU A 116 8.05 -15.78 17.69
CA LEU A 116 7.98 -14.60 16.83
C LEU A 116 6.53 -14.17 16.61
N TYR A 117 5.64 -15.13 16.32
CA TYR A 117 4.19 -14.86 16.26
C TYR A 117 3.71 -14.22 17.55
N LYS A 118 4.05 -14.84 18.71
CA LYS A 118 3.67 -14.31 20.02
C LYS A 118 4.19 -12.89 20.25
N ALA A 119 5.46 -12.63 19.96
CA ALA A 119 6.05 -11.31 20.16
C ALA A 119 5.34 -10.24 19.30
N LYS A 120 4.98 -10.57 18.05
CA LYS A 120 4.29 -9.67 17.14
C LYS A 120 2.83 -9.44 17.56
N ALA A 121 2.11 -10.49 17.93
CA ALA A 121 0.73 -10.41 18.41
C ALA A 121 0.62 -9.63 19.73
N ASP A 122 1.51 -9.90 20.70
CA ASP A 122 1.57 -9.16 21.96
C ASP A 122 1.84 -7.68 21.75
N PHE A 123 2.74 -7.33 20.81
CA PHE A 123 3.05 -5.94 20.49
C PHE A 123 1.82 -5.22 19.89
N ILE A 124 1.13 -5.87 18.96
CA ILE A 124 -0.10 -5.33 18.34
C ILE A 124 -1.14 -5.05 19.44
N ALA A 125 -1.37 -6.01 20.33
CA ALA A 125 -2.33 -5.88 21.43
C ALA A 125 -1.93 -4.78 22.42
N ALA A 126 -0.67 -4.75 22.86
CA ALA A 126 -0.16 -3.78 23.84
C ALA A 126 -0.23 -2.32 23.34
N HIS A 127 -0.17 -2.10 22.02
CA HIS A 127 -0.24 -0.78 21.41
C HIS A 127 -1.62 -0.46 20.80
N HIS A 128 -2.64 -1.28 21.09
CA HIS A 128 -4.01 -1.11 20.57
C HIS A 128 -4.04 -0.91 19.05
N MET A 129 -3.20 -1.64 18.34
CA MET A 129 -3.11 -1.55 16.88
C MET A 129 -4.15 -2.43 16.23
N ILE A 130 -4.60 -2.00 15.07
CA ILE A 130 -5.52 -2.72 14.20
C ILE A 130 -4.78 -3.02 12.88
N VAL A 131 -4.84 -4.26 12.41
CA VAL A 131 -4.29 -4.65 11.12
C VAL A 131 -5.42 -5.15 10.24
N TRP A 132 -5.57 -4.53 9.07
CA TRP A 132 -6.54 -4.92 8.06
C TRP A 132 -5.83 -5.15 6.72
N ARG A 133 -6.15 -6.24 6.03
CA ARG A 133 -5.58 -6.56 4.72
C ARG A 133 -6.43 -6.00 3.60
N PHE A 134 -5.78 -5.46 2.55
CA PHE A 134 -6.41 -4.92 1.35
C PHE A 134 -5.65 -5.40 0.11
N HIS A 135 -6.02 -6.56 -0.39
CA HIS A 135 -5.32 -7.28 -1.45
C HIS A 135 -6.25 -7.55 -2.64
N ASP A 136 -7.27 -8.41 -2.44
CA ASP A 136 -8.10 -8.92 -3.54
C ASP A 136 -8.84 -7.80 -4.27
N HIS A 137 -9.49 -6.92 -3.52
CA HIS A 137 -10.26 -5.83 -4.12
C HIS A 137 -9.36 -4.72 -4.65
N TRP A 138 -8.14 -4.52 -4.07
CA TRP A 138 -7.18 -3.57 -4.60
C TRP A 138 -6.65 -3.97 -5.98
N HIS A 139 -6.40 -5.28 -6.18
CA HIS A 139 -6.06 -5.85 -7.50
C HIS A 139 -7.23 -5.85 -8.49
N ARG A 140 -8.45 -6.05 -8.01
CA ARG A 140 -9.64 -6.13 -8.87
C ARG A 140 -10.18 -4.78 -9.33
N MET A 141 -9.74 -3.69 -8.75
CA MET A 141 -10.07 -2.34 -9.26
C MET A 141 -9.64 -2.21 -10.73
N THR A 142 -10.33 -1.34 -11.46
CA THR A 142 -9.95 -1.02 -12.83
C THR A 142 -9.69 0.49 -12.96
N PRO A 143 -8.42 0.90 -13.13
CA PRO A 143 -7.22 0.05 -13.22
C PRO A 143 -6.81 -0.57 -11.87
N ASP A 144 -6.10 -1.71 -11.93
CA ASP A 144 -5.47 -2.36 -10.76
C ASP A 144 -4.56 -1.38 -10.01
N GLY A 145 -4.73 -1.30 -8.68
CA GLY A 145 -4.00 -0.32 -7.87
C GLY A 145 -2.50 -0.59 -7.78
N ILE A 146 -2.09 -1.86 -7.73
CA ILE A 146 -0.68 -2.26 -7.71
C ILE A 146 -0.03 -1.93 -9.06
N MET A 147 -0.66 -2.35 -10.15
CA MET A 147 -0.17 -2.06 -11.51
C MET A 147 -0.07 -0.56 -11.77
N THR A 148 -1.07 0.22 -11.34
CA THR A 148 -1.07 1.70 -11.47
C THR A 148 0.13 2.32 -10.77
N GLY A 149 0.42 1.90 -9.54
CA GLY A 149 1.59 2.38 -8.80
C GLY A 149 2.89 2.01 -9.47
N MET A 150 3.02 0.77 -9.94
CA MET A 150 4.22 0.28 -10.63
C MET A 150 4.48 1.02 -11.94
N VAL A 151 3.45 1.17 -12.78
CA VAL A 151 3.55 1.93 -14.04
C VAL A 151 3.99 3.37 -13.80
N ARG A 152 3.49 3.99 -12.74
CA ARG A 152 3.89 5.34 -12.33
C ARG A 152 5.35 5.39 -11.86
N ALA A 153 5.77 4.48 -10.99
CA ALA A 153 7.13 4.43 -10.45
C ALA A 153 8.16 4.17 -11.56
N LEU A 154 7.85 3.27 -12.49
CA LEU A 154 8.69 2.97 -13.64
C LEU A 154 8.65 4.04 -14.74
N ALA A 155 7.70 4.97 -14.67
CA ALA A 155 7.40 5.95 -15.73
C ALA A 155 7.07 5.29 -17.08
N TRP A 156 6.29 4.19 -17.06
CA TRP A 156 5.95 3.39 -18.25
C TRP A 156 4.58 3.71 -18.86
N GLY A 157 3.88 4.73 -18.34
CA GLY A 157 2.53 5.06 -18.78
C GLY A 157 2.39 5.31 -20.30
N SER A 158 3.40 5.94 -20.93
CA SER A 158 3.41 6.18 -22.38
C SER A 158 3.72 4.93 -23.23
N TYR A 159 4.17 3.86 -22.61
CA TYR A 159 4.54 2.60 -23.26
C TYR A 159 3.43 1.53 -23.13
N ALA A 160 2.42 1.82 -22.31
CA ALA A 160 1.31 0.88 -22.06
C ALA A 160 0.55 0.60 -23.36
N ARG A 161 0.25 -0.67 -23.60
CA ARG A 161 -0.54 -1.10 -24.74
C ARG A 161 -2.03 -0.95 -24.45
N ALA A 162 -2.74 -0.25 -25.31
CA ALA A 162 -4.18 -0.09 -25.16
C ALA A 162 -4.91 -1.44 -25.19
N GLY A 163 -5.76 -1.69 -24.18
CA GLY A 163 -6.54 -2.91 -24.06
C GLY A 163 -5.77 -4.16 -23.60
N ASP A 164 -4.50 -4.02 -23.23
CA ASP A 164 -3.64 -5.13 -22.82
C ASP A 164 -2.83 -4.71 -21.58
N PRO A 165 -3.48 -4.62 -20.41
CA PRO A 165 -2.83 -4.18 -19.18
C PRO A 165 -1.69 -5.13 -18.80
N GLY A 166 -0.54 -4.58 -18.40
CA GLY A 166 0.66 -5.34 -18.08
C GLY A 166 1.59 -5.60 -19.28
N ILE A 167 1.23 -5.20 -20.51
CA ILE A 167 2.10 -5.29 -21.68
C ILE A 167 2.53 -3.90 -22.15
N PHE A 168 3.83 -3.75 -22.39
CA PHE A 168 4.45 -2.46 -22.72
C PHE A 168 5.28 -2.57 -23.99
N ARG A 169 5.17 -1.55 -24.85
CA ARG A 169 6.02 -1.41 -26.02
C ARG A 169 6.97 -0.24 -25.82
N MET A 170 8.24 -0.57 -25.62
CA MET A 170 9.29 0.39 -25.31
C MET A 170 10.11 0.79 -26.54
N PRO A 171 10.78 1.94 -26.53
CA PRO A 171 11.93 2.16 -27.40
C PRO A 171 12.95 1.02 -27.23
N GLU A 172 13.64 0.65 -28.29
CA GLU A 172 14.64 -0.42 -28.21
C GLU A 172 15.70 -0.10 -27.14
N THR A 173 15.94 -1.07 -26.24
CA THR A 173 16.96 -1.03 -25.19
C THR A 173 17.62 -2.40 -25.08
N THR A 174 18.66 -2.52 -24.27
CA THR A 174 19.22 -3.83 -23.90
C THR A 174 18.55 -4.39 -22.65
N LEU A 175 18.60 -5.70 -22.45
CA LEU A 175 18.15 -6.33 -21.21
C LEU A 175 18.93 -5.78 -19.99
N GLY A 176 20.24 -5.57 -20.16
CA GLY A 176 21.10 -4.99 -19.12
C GLY A 176 20.66 -3.59 -18.71
N ASP A 177 20.44 -2.68 -19.69
CA ASP A 177 20.00 -1.31 -19.42
C ASP A 177 18.58 -1.27 -18.83
N LEU A 178 17.68 -2.12 -19.34
CA LEU A 178 16.33 -2.23 -18.79
C LEU A 178 16.37 -2.66 -17.32
N SER A 179 17.14 -3.70 -17.00
CA SER A 179 17.26 -4.18 -15.62
C SER A 179 17.87 -3.14 -14.68
N ALA A 180 18.91 -2.43 -15.13
CA ALA A 180 19.52 -1.34 -14.38
C ALA A 180 18.53 -0.18 -14.11
N SER A 181 17.76 0.20 -15.13
CA SER A 181 16.71 1.24 -15.00
C SER A 181 15.63 0.83 -14.02
N ILE A 182 15.16 -0.42 -14.05
CA ILE A 182 14.16 -0.96 -13.11
C ILE A 182 14.72 -0.93 -11.69
N LYS A 183 15.94 -1.48 -11.48
CA LYS A 183 16.61 -1.49 -10.18
C LYS A 183 16.69 -0.09 -9.58
N GLN A 184 17.11 0.89 -10.37
CA GLN A 184 17.22 2.27 -9.93
C GLN A 184 15.87 2.91 -9.59
N LYS A 185 14.86 2.77 -10.46
CA LYS A 185 13.55 3.42 -10.30
C LYS A 185 12.76 2.88 -9.13
N LEU A 186 12.92 1.59 -8.80
CA LEU A 186 12.24 0.93 -7.69
C LEU A 186 13.08 0.89 -6.41
N ASP A 187 14.30 1.43 -6.44
CA ASP A 187 15.27 1.33 -5.34
C ASP A 187 15.41 -0.13 -4.87
N ALA A 188 15.48 -1.06 -5.84
CA ALA A 188 15.55 -2.48 -5.53
C ALA A 188 16.96 -2.86 -5.06
N HIS A 189 17.08 -3.44 -3.85
CA HIS A 189 18.38 -3.85 -3.29
C HIS A 189 18.98 -4.98 -4.10
N THR A 190 18.15 -5.99 -4.44
CA THR A 190 18.52 -7.14 -5.25
C THR A 190 17.67 -7.19 -6.51
N LEU A 191 18.26 -7.72 -7.59
CA LEU A 191 17.55 -7.96 -8.83
C LEU A 191 18.25 -9.13 -9.54
N ARG A 192 17.47 -10.12 -9.96
CA ARG A 192 17.97 -11.31 -10.65
C ARG A 192 17.47 -11.33 -12.08
N VAL A 193 18.32 -11.67 -13.03
CA VAL A 193 18.00 -11.67 -14.46
C VAL A 193 18.37 -12.99 -15.08
N VAL A 194 17.49 -13.53 -15.92
CA VAL A 194 17.74 -14.66 -16.81
C VAL A 194 17.71 -14.16 -18.24
N GLY A 195 18.79 -14.33 -18.99
CA GLY A 195 18.93 -13.91 -20.38
C GLY A 195 20.27 -13.24 -20.68
N ASP A 196 20.52 -12.97 -21.95
CA ASP A 196 21.71 -12.26 -22.40
C ASP A 196 21.58 -10.75 -22.13
N PRO A 197 22.50 -10.11 -21.37
CA PRO A 197 22.42 -8.67 -21.09
C PRO A 197 22.41 -7.79 -22.36
N GLU A 198 22.99 -8.24 -23.48
CA GLU A 198 23.01 -7.53 -24.75
C GLU A 198 21.75 -7.76 -25.61
N MET A 199 20.84 -8.64 -25.17
CA MET A 199 19.61 -8.92 -25.88
C MET A 199 18.79 -7.64 -26.09
N LYS A 200 18.34 -7.39 -27.31
CA LYS A 200 17.49 -6.24 -27.66
C LYS A 200 16.05 -6.48 -27.22
N VAL A 201 15.50 -5.50 -26.56
CA VAL A 201 14.14 -5.54 -25.94
C VAL A 201 13.32 -4.36 -26.42
N THR A 202 12.09 -4.65 -26.86
CA THR A 202 11.07 -3.64 -27.18
C THR A 202 9.72 -4.00 -26.55
N GLY A 203 9.46 -5.27 -26.27
CA GLY A 203 8.22 -5.77 -25.70
C GLY A 203 8.45 -6.35 -24.31
N VAL A 204 7.75 -5.80 -23.31
CA VAL A 204 7.92 -6.16 -21.89
C VAL A 204 6.56 -6.50 -21.29
N GLY A 205 6.50 -7.65 -20.59
CA GLY A 205 5.42 -7.99 -19.67
C GLY A 205 5.76 -7.55 -18.26
N LEU A 206 4.78 -7.11 -17.49
CA LEU A 206 4.92 -6.75 -16.07
C LEU A 206 3.86 -7.50 -15.26
N ALA A 207 4.30 -8.33 -14.33
CA ALA A 207 3.46 -9.08 -13.40
C ALA A 207 4.00 -8.93 -11.96
N PRO A 208 3.61 -7.87 -11.23
CA PRO A 208 4.02 -7.65 -9.85
C PRO A 208 3.63 -8.79 -8.92
N GLY A 209 4.29 -8.91 -7.77
CA GLY A 209 4.00 -9.91 -6.75
C GLY A 209 4.29 -11.33 -7.20
N PHE A 210 3.42 -12.26 -6.81
CA PHE A 210 3.44 -13.67 -7.19
C PHE A 210 2.24 -14.02 -8.09
N ALA A 211 2.36 -13.77 -9.37
CA ALA A 211 1.27 -14.07 -10.33
C ALA A 211 1.08 -15.58 -10.60
N GLY A 212 2.09 -16.38 -10.29
CA GLY A 212 2.11 -17.83 -10.50
C GLY A 212 2.61 -18.24 -11.88
N SER A 213 3.18 -19.44 -11.94
CA SER A 213 3.90 -19.97 -13.10
C SER A 213 3.07 -20.01 -14.39
N SER A 214 1.78 -20.36 -14.28
CA SER A 214 0.91 -20.45 -15.45
C SER A 214 0.71 -19.09 -16.13
N ILE A 215 0.46 -18.04 -15.34
CA ILE A 215 0.25 -16.67 -15.86
C ILE A 215 1.55 -16.18 -16.48
N ASN A 216 2.66 -16.26 -15.75
CA ASN A 216 3.97 -15.80 -16.22
C ASN A 216 4.38 -16.51 -17.50
N ARG A 217 4.18 -17.84 -17.58
CA ARG A 217 4.48 -18.59 -18.81
C ARG A 217 3.63 -18.11 -19.99
N HIS A 218 2.33 -17.85 -19.80
CA HIS A 218 1.48 -17.33 -20.88
C HIS A 218 1.93 -15.94 -21.36
N VAL A 219 2.38 -15.08 -20.45
CA VAL A 219 2.93 -13.77 -20.80
C VAL A 219 4.24 -13.94 -21.60
N LEU A 220 5.14 -14.78 -21.12
CA LEU A 220 6.44 -14.98 -21.77
C LEU A 220 6.35 -15.72 -23.13
N GLN A 221 5.32 -16.55 -23.33
CA GLN A 221 5.05 -17.22 -24.63
C GLN A 221 4.59 -16.25 -25.72
N ARG A 222 4.12 -15.08 -25.38
CA ARG A 222 3.62 -14.09 -26.36
C ARG A 222 4.73 -13.69 -27.34
N PRO A 223 4.46 -13.63 -28.65
CA PRO A 223 5.48 -13.28 -29.65
C PRO A 223 5.93 -11.81 -29.54
N ASP A 224 5.10 -10.94 -28.94
CA ASP A 224 5.36 -9.50 -28.77
C ASP A 224 6.02 -9.18 -27.43
N VAL A 225 6.34 -10.17 -26.58
CA VAL A 225 7.03 -10.03 -25.30
C VAL A 225 8.38 -10.73 -25.35
N GLN A 226 9.48 -10.01 -25.19
CA GLN A 226 10.82 -10.53 -25.06
C GLN A 226 11.20 -10.74 -23.58
N VAL A 227 10.77 -9.84 -22.70
CA VAL A 227 11.12 -9.86 -21.28
C VAL A 227 9.87 -9.80 -20.44
N GLU A 228 9.80 -10.62 -19.41
CA GLU A 228 8.82 -10.47 -18.35
C GLU A 228 9.49 -9.99 -17.06
N VAL A 229 8.88 -9.02 -16.40
CA VAL A 229 9.31 -8.46 -15.11
C VAL A 229 8.30 -8.91 -14.05
N ILE A 230 8.77 -9.67 -13.07
CA ILE A 230 7.95 -10.27 -12.02
C ILE A 230 8.47 -9.91 -10.63
N GLY A 231 7.62 -10.05 -9.61
CA GLY A 231 8.03 -9.87 -8.22
C GLY A 231 8.84 -11.06 -7.71
N GLU A 232 8.20 -12.22 -7.61
CA GLU A 232 8.84 -13.46 -7.16
C GLU A 232 8.30 -14.69 -7.91
N ALA A 233 9.01 -15.79 -7.79
CA ALA A 233 8.65 -17.05 -8.42
C ALA A 233 9.30 -18.24 -7.71
N HIS A 234 8.74 -19.42 -7.89
CA HIS A 234 9.47 -20.66 -7.66
C HIS A 234 10.53 -20.84 -8.76
N GLU A 235 11.80 -21.02 -8.37
CA GLU A 235 12.92 -21.05 -9.33
C GLU A 235 12.80 -22.20 -10.32
N TRP A 236 12.33 -23.36 -9.88
CA TRP A 236 12.12 -24.55 -10.75
C TRP A 236 10.93 -24.44 -11.72
N GLU A 237 10.21 -23.34 -11.74
CA GLU A 237 9.07 -23.08 -12.64
C GLU A 237 9.47 -22.06 -13.71
N ILE A 238 9.05 -20.79 -13.55
CA ILE A 238 9.22 -19.78 -14.60
C ILE A 238 10.68 -19.36 -14.82
N VAL A 239 11.54 -19.47 -13.79
CA VAL A 239 12.95 -19.14 -13.91
C VAL A 239 13.65 -20.18 -14.81
N GLU A 240 13.43 -21.49 -14.56
CA GLU A 240 13.94 -22.56 -15.44
C GLU A 240 13.33 -22.48 -16.83
N TYR A 241 12.02 -22.20 -16.95
CA TYR A 241 11.38 -22.02 -18.25
C TYR A 241 12.04 -20.90 -19.06
N ALA A 242 12.38 -19.76 -18.43
CA ALA A 242 13.07 -18.67 -19.09
C ALA A 242 14.52 -19.04 -19.47
N ALA A 243 15.21 -19.79 -18.61
CA ALA A 243 16.56 -20.30 -18.88
C ALA A 243 16.57 -21.24 -20.07
N ASP A 244 15.63 -22.17 -20.13
CA ASP A 244 15.48 -23.12 -21.26
C ASP A 244 15.11 -22.37 -22.56
N ALA A 245 14.22 -21.38 -22.48
CA ALA A 245 13.86 -20.56 -23.63
C ALA A 245 15.05 -19.76 -24.17
N ASN A 246 15.92 -19.28 -23.28
CA ASN A 246 17.18 -18.64 -23.67
C ASN A 246 18.15 -19.63 -24.32
N THR A 247 18.31 -20.83 -23.74
CA THR A 247 19.14 -21.93 -24.30
C THR A 247 18.62 -22.36 -25.68
N ALA A 248 17.32 -22.41 -25.86
CA ALA A 248 16.68 -22.73 -27.14
C ALA A 248 16.71 -21.56 -28.15
N ASN A 249 17.35 -20.44 -27.85
CA ASN A 249 17.43 -19.23 -28.66
C ASN A 249 16.07 -18.64 -29.07
N LEU A 250 15.09 -18.70 -28.14
CA LEU A 250 13.74 -18.18 -28.37
C LEU A 250 13.62 -16.67 -28.11
N GLY A 251 14.72 -15.98 -27.75
CA GLY A 251 14.75 -14.55 -27.50
C GLY A 251 13.86 -14.13 -26.33
N LYS A 252 13.88 -14.91 -25.23
CA LYS A 252 13.10 -14.67 -24.01
C LYS A 252 14.02 -14.43 -22.83
N ALA A 253 13.58 -13.57 -21.91
CA ALA A 253 14.30 -13.25 -20.67
C ALA A 253 13.33 -12.99 -19.53
N LEU A 254 13.83 -13.07 -18.30
CA LEU A 254 13.07 -12.83 -17.07
C LEU A 254 13.85 -11.89 -16.15
N ILE A 255 13.15 -10.93 -15.55
CA ILE A 255 13.67 -10.08 -14.48
C ILE A 255 12.85 -10.32 -13.22
N VAL A 256 13.49 -10.78 -12.15
CA VAL A 256 12.88 -11.02 -10.83
C VAL A 256 13.35 -9.92 -9.88
N ILE A 257 12.42 -9.02 -9.48
CA ILE A 257 12.77 -7.80 -8.74
C ILE A 257 12.56 -7.91 -7.22
N GLY A 258 11.92 -8.98 -6.75
CA GLY A 258 11.51 -9.18 -5.38
C GLY A 258 10.05 -8.71 -5.14
N HIS A 259 9.34 -9.38 -4.23
CA HIS A 259 7.92 -9.11 -3.96
C HIS A 259 7.72 -7.67 -3.48
N ILE A 260 8.42 -7.26 -2.41
CA ILE A 260 8.28 -5.91 -1.83
C ILE A 260 8.50 -4.79 -2.86
N PRO A 261 9.61 -4.72 -3.59
CA PRO A 261 9.81 -3.65 -4.58
C PRO A 261 8.82 -3.71 -5.75
N SER A 262 8.24 -4.88 -6.04
CA SER A 262 7.25 -5.02 -7.12
C SER A 262 5.86 -4.46 -6.79
N GLU A 263 5.53 -4.24 -5.51
CA GLU A 263 4.18 -3.82 -5.11
C GLU A 263 4.13 -2.58 -4.21
N GLN A 264 5.25 -2.21 -3.59
CA GLN A 264 5.29 -1.07 -2.66
C GLN A 264 4.81 0.23 -3.29
N ALA A 265 5.10 0.45 -4.59
CA ALA A 265 4.62 1.61 -5.32
C ALA A 265 3.09 1.62 -5.47
N GLY A 266 2.45 0.44 -5.56
CA GLY A 266 1.00 0.28 -5.54
C GLY A 266 0.39 0.70 -4.22
N MET A 267 1.05 0.45 -3.11
CA MET A 267 0.58 0.90 -1.80
C MET A 267 0.79 2.40 -1.58
N GLN A 268 1.77 3.01 -2.23
CA GLN A 268 1.85 4.47 -2.31
C GLN A 268 0.66 5.06 -3.12
N GLU A 269 0.16 4.35 -4.12
CA GLU A 269 -1.08 4.73 -4.82
C GLU A 269 -2.30 4.60 -3.89
N CYS A 270 -2.36 3.55 -3.08
CA CYS A 270 -3.39 3.37 -2.06
C CYS A 270 -3.44 4.56 -1.07
N VAL A 271 -2.29 5.08 -0.64
CA VAL A 271 -2.24 6.31 0.19
C VAL A 271 -2.90 7.49 -0.53
N ARG A 272 -2.60 7.69 -1.82
CA ARG A 272 -3.19 8.79 -2.61
C ARG A 272 -4.70 8.64 -2.72
N TRP A 273 -5.16 7.43 -2.99
CA TRP A 273 -6.57 7.09 -3.13
C TRP A 273 -7.32 7.27 -1.81
N LEU A 274 -6.82 6.74 -0.68
CA LEU A 274 -7.44 6.90 0.64
C LEU A 274 -7.62 8.37 1.03
N LYS A 275 -6.64 9.22 0.75
CA LYS A 275 -6.70 10.67 1.03
C LYS A 275 -7.79 11.41 0.27
N THR A 276 -8.45 10.80 -0.70
CA THR A 276 -9.57 11.42 -1.42
C THR A 276 -10.88 11.37 -0.64
N PHE A 277 -10.99 10.48 0.37
CA PHE A 277 -12.23 10.30 1.14
C PHE A 277 -12.02 10.07 2.66
N VAL A 278 -10.78 10.03 3.13
CA VAL A 278 -10.43 10.01 4.57
C VAL A 278 -9.49 11.18 4.82
N SER A 279 -9.95 12.16 5.59
CA SER A 279 -9.21 13.39 5.88
C SER A 279 -9.03 13.67 7.37
N GLU A 280 -9.71 12.92 8.24
CA GLU A 280 -9.81 13.17 9.68
C GLU A 280 -8.54 12.80 10.44
N VAL A 281 -7.74 11.90 9.87
CA VAL A 281 -6.50 11.39 10.49
C VAL A 281 -5.35 11.38 9.49
N PRO A 282 -4.08 11.45 9.96
CA PRO A 282 -2.93 11.40 9.07
C PRO A 282 -2.81 10.01 8.40
N ILE A 283 -2.56 10.01 7.09
CA ILE A 283 -2.34 8.79 6.29
C ILE A 283 -0.97 8.87 5.64
N ALA A 284 -0.14 7.84 5.81
CA ALA A 284 1.16 7.76 5.17
C ALA A 284 1.54 6.33 4.78
N LEU A 285 2.40 6.21 3.78
CA LEU A 285 3.12 4.97 3.51
C LEU A 285 4.14 4.74 4.63
N VAL A 286 4.12 3.56 5.22
CA VAL A 286 5.20 3.02 6.06
C VAL A 286 5.83 1.88 5.26
N PRO A 287 6.93 2.14 4.53
CA PRO A 287 7.46 1.18 3.57
C PRO A 287 8.00 -0.06 4.27
N ALA A 288 7.70 -1.24 3.73
CA ALA A 288 8.34 -2.47 4.15
C ALA A 288 9.81 -2.47 3.69
N LYS A 289 10.72 -2.89 4.56
CA LYS A 289 12.13 -3.04 4.21
C LYS A 289 12.33 -4.28 3.36
N GLN A 290 13.15 -4.17 2.33
CA GLN A 290 13.57 -5.31 1.53
C GLN A 290 14.52 -6.19 2.36
N PRO A 291 14.19 -7.47 2.57
CA PRO A 291 14.96 -8.32 3.49
C PRO A 291 16.27 -8.83 2.89
N PHE A 292 16.36 -8.88 1.55
CA PHE A 292 17.52 -9.40 0.85
C PHE A 292 18.58 -8.33 0.64
N TRP A 293 19.83 -8.74 0.73
CA TRP A 293 21.00 -7.94 0.41
C TRP A 293 22.01 -8.79 -0.37
N GLU A 294 22.80 -8.14 -1.20
CA GLU A 294 23.88 -8.78 -1.91
C GLU A 294 25.22 -8.41 -1.27
N ARG A 295 26.10 -9.38 -1.10
CA ARG A 295 27.47 -9.09 -0.68
C ARG A 295 28.14 -8.32 -1.82
N GLU A 296 28.61 -7.11 -1.56
CA GLU A 296 29.41 -6.38 -2.53
C GLU A 296 30.61 -7.25 -2.94
N GLY A 297 30.63 -7.67 -4.19
CA GLY A 297 31.76 -8.40 -4.74
C GLY A 297 32.96 -7.48 -4.78
N ASN A 298 34.12 -7.93 -4.28
CA ASN A 298 35.39 -7.31 -4.64
C ASN A 298 35.44 -7.29 -6.18
N ARG A 299 35.11 -6.17 -6.81
CA ARG A 299 35.46 -5.93 -8.22
C ARG A 299 36.98 -5.91 -8.26
N LYS A 300 37.58 -7.03 -8.70
CA LYS A 300 38.98 -7.09 -9.06
C LYS A 300 39.17 -6.45 -10.42
#